data_6166f8817adad20d8e0deda6f664325f
#
_entry.id   6166f8817adad20d8e0deda6f664325f
#
_cell.length_a   1.000
_cell.length_b   1.000
_cell.length_c   1.000
_cell.angle_alpha   90.00
_cell.angle_beta   90.00
_cell.angle_gamma   90.00
#
_symmetry.space_group_name_H-M   'P 1'
#
loop_
_entity.id
_entity.type
_entity.pdbx_description
1 polymer ?
#
loop_
_entity_poly.entity_id
_entity_poly.type
_entity_poly.pdbx_seq_one_letter_code
_entity_poly.pdbx_strand_id
1 'polypeptide(L)'
;PVSRREFWEILQEIRNEGVTIIVSTPYMDEAEWCSRVGLMYNGGLLLSGSPSELKKSIKSFAYEVTGDSEIIKAAAQGLVSLEDLRPLGGHYRVVLSDESGIETFKNRANNSVQVRKTNVTIEDVFIEKIT
;
A
#
# COMPACT_ATOMS: atom_id res chain seq x y z
N PRO A 1 3.93 -15.82 7.79
CA PRO A 1 4.26 -17.14 8.31
C PRO A 1 4.84 -18.05 7.25
N VAL A 2 5.62 -19.01 7.68
CA VAL A 2 6.28 -19.99 6.80
C VAL A 2 5.24 -20.75 5.97
N SER A 3 4.13 -21.12 6.60
CA SER A 3 3.05 -21.87 5.93
C SER A 3 2.39 -21.12 4.78
N ARG A 4 2.25 -19.78 4.88
CA ARG A 4 1.73 -18.98 3.77
C ARG A 4 2.70 -18.98 2.59
N ARG A 5 3.99 -18.83 2.85
CA ARG A 5 5.02 -18.86 1.82
C ARG A 5 5.04 -20.21 1.11
N GLU A 6 5.03 -21.29 1.85
CA GLU A 6 5.02 -22.65 1.30
C GLU A 6 3.79 -22.88 0.43
N PHE A 7 2.62 -22.44 0.88
CA PHE A 7 1.38 -22.54 0.12
C PHE A 7 1.50 -21.80 -1.23
N TRP A 8 2.03 -20.59 -1.24
CA TRP A 8 2.19 -19.82 -2.47
C TRP A 8 3.25 -20.41 -3.38
N GLU A 9 4.30 -21.02 -2.85
CA GLU A 9 5.31 -21.74 -3.64
C GLU A 9 4.67 -22.93 -4.36
N ILE A 10 3.82 -23.68 -3.69
CA ILE A 10 3.09 -24.80 -4.29
C ILE A 10 2.17 -24.30 -5.41
N LEU A 11 1.46 -23.20 -5.20
CA LEU A 11 0.61 -22.63 -6.24
C LEU A 11 1.41 -22.22 -7.47
N GLN A 12 2.59 -21.65 -7.29
CA GLN A 12 3.46 -21.28 -8.40
C GLN A 12 3.91 -22.51 -9.21
N GLU A 13 4.23 -23.61 -8.54
CA GLU A 13 4.59 -24.87 -9.21
C GLU A 13 3.43 -25.40 -10.05
N ILE A 14 2.23 -25.42 -9.50
CA ILE A 14 1.02 -25.86 -10.18
C ILE A 14 0.73 -24.98 -11.39
N ARG A 15 0.86 -23.67 -11.24
CA ARG A 15 0.68 -22.73 -12.34
C ARG A 15 1.68 -23.00 -13.47
N ASN A 16 2.92 -23.29 -13.13
CA ASN A 16 3.96 -23.60 -14.13
C ASN A 16 3.65 -24.87 -14.93
N GLU A 17 2.80 -25.74 -14.42
CA GLU A 17 2.30 -26.92 -15.13
C GLU A 17 1.14 -26.59 -16.08
N GLY A 18 0.73 -25.33 -16.17
CA GLY A 18 -0.33 -24.89 -17.08
C GLY A 18 -1.72 -24.81 -16.45
N VAL A 19 -1.83 -24.94 -15.12
CA VAL A 19 -3.11 -24.84 -14.41
C VAL A 19 -3.45 -23.39 -14.13
N THR A 20 -4.68 -23.00 -14.45
CA THR A 20 -5.20 -21.67 -14.05
C THR A 20 -5.63 -21.71 -12.59
N ILE A 21 -5.15 -20.76 -11.81
CA ILE A 21 -5.42 -20.70 -10.37
C ILE A 21 -6.13 -19.38 -10.04
N ILE A 22 -7.23 -19.47 -9.32
CA ILE A 22 -7.95 -18.31 -8.80
C ILE A 22 -7.91 -18.35 -7.28
N VAL A 23 -7.45 -17.25 -6.67
CA VAL A 23 -7.33 -17.12 -5.22
C VAL A 23 -8.15 -15.93 -4.77
N SER A 24 -8.94 -16.11 -3.71
CA SER A 24 -9.61 -15.01 -3.03
C SER A 24 -8.95 -14.82 -1.67
N THR A 25 -8.52 -13.61 -1.37
CA THR A 25 -7.79 -13.32 -0.13
C THR A 25 -8.06 -11.90 0.33
N PRO A 26 -8.15 -11.65 1.66
CA PRO A 26 -8.17 -10.29 2.19
C PRO A 26 -6.76 -9.68 2.35
N TYR A 27 -5.73 -10.45 2.09
CA TYR A 27 -4.34 -10.00 2.29
C TYR A 27 -3.80 -9.38 1.01
N MET A 28 -3.71 -8.05 0.99
CA MET A 28 -3.31 -7.30 -0.20
C MET A 28 -1.87 -7.58 -0.65
N ASP A 29 -0.98 -7.96 0.27
CA ASP A 29 0.38 -8.33 -0.07
C ASP A 29 0.44 -9.59 -0.95
N GLU A 30 -0.54 -10.49 -0.81
CA GLU A 30 -0.63 -11.68 -1.66
C GLU A 30 -0.98 -11.33 -3.11
N ALA A 31 -1.70 -10.24 -3.32
CA ALA A 31 -2.03 -9.76 -4.65
C ALA A 31 -0.78 -9.44 -5.48
N GLU A 32 0.31 -9.04 -4.84
CA GLU A 32 1.58 -8.75 -5.52
C GLU A 32 2.16 -9.99 -6.22
N TRP A 33 1.77 -11.19 -5.81
CA TRP A 33 2.28 -12.45 -6.36
C TRP A 33 1.41 -13.00 -7.49
N CYS A 34 0.30 -12.35 -7.80
CA CYS A 34 -0.62 -12.77 -8.84
C CYS A 34 -0.28 -12.08 -10.15
N SER A 35 -0.52 -12.77 -11.27
CA SER A 35 -0.35 -12.17 -12.60
C SER A 35 -1.47 -11.19 -12.92
N ARG A 36 -2.64 -11.41 -12.35
CA ARG A 36 -3.81 -10.55 -12.51
C ARG A 36 -4.59 -10.46 -11.20
N VAL A 37 -5.07 -9.27 -10.90
CA VAL A 37 -5.76 -8.96 -9.64
C VAL A 37 -7.09 -8.28 -9.93
N GLY A 38 -8.12 -8.68 -9.19
CA GLY A 38 -9.38 -7.94 -9.13
C GLY A 38 -9.60 -7.45 -7.72
N LEU A 39 -9.80 -6.16 -7.55
CA LEU A 39 -10.10 -5.55 -6.25
C LEU A 39 -11.61 -5.49 -6.07
N MET A 40 -12.12 -6.11 -5.01
CA MET A 40 -13.56 -6.17 -4.74
C MET A 40 -13.90 -5.40 -3.47
N TYR A 41 -15.02 -4.69 -3.52
CA TYR A 41 -15.53 -3.95 -2.38
C TYR A 41 -17.04 -3.82 -2.50
N ASN A 42 -17.75 -4.09 -1.40
CA ASN A 42 -19.22 -4.02 -1.35
C ASN A 42 -19.91 -4.79 -2.48
N GLY A 43 -19.41 -5.98 -2.80
CA GLY A 43 -20.01 -6.84 -3.82
C GLY A 43 -19.70 -6.44 -5.26
N GLY A 44 -18.91 -5.40 -5.48
CA GLY A 44 -18.54 -4.93 -6.80
C GLY A 44 -17.05 -5.07 -7.09
N LEU A 45 -16.72 -5.17 -8.37
CA LEU A 45 -15.33 -5.14 -8.82
C LEU A 45 -14.93 -3.68 -9.05
N LEU A 46 -14.01 -3.17 -8.23
CA LEU A 46 -13.54 -1.79 -8.32
C LEU A 46 -12.57 -1.59 -9.48
N LEU A 47 -11.66 -2.52 -9.64
CA LEU A 47 -10.55 -2.39 -10.57
C LEU A 47 -9.96 -3.75 -10.85
N SER A 48 -9.46 -3.99 -12.04
CA SER A 48 -8.75 -5.24 -12.36
C SER A 48 -7.60 -4.97 -13.32
N GLY A 49 -6.57 -5.80 -13.23
CA GLY A 49 -5.38 -5.70 -14.06
C GLY A 49 -4.19 -6.40 -13.41
N SER A 50 -3.01 -6.25 -13.99
CA SER A 50 -1.80 -6.72 -13.34
C SER A 50 -1.48 -5.84 -12.13
N PRO A 51 -0.73 -6.33 -11.14
CA PRO A 51 -0.28 -5.49 -10.03
C PRO A 51 0.40 -4.20 -10.49
N SER A 52 1.23 -4.27 -11.51
CA SER A 52 1.92 -3.11 -12.08
C SER A 52 0.94 -2.08 -12.65
N GLU A 53 -0.04 -2.54 -13.45
CA GLU A 53 -1.08 -1.67 -14.01
C GLU A 53 -1.89 -0.98 -12.92
N LEU A 54 -2.28 -1.72 -11.89
CA LEU A 54 -3.06 -1.17 -10.79
C LEU A 54 -2.28 -0.10 -10.03
N LYS A 55 -1.01 -0.34 -9.75
CA LYS A 55 -0.17 0.63 -9.05
C LYS A 55 0.08 1.89 -9.88
N LYS A 56 0.11 1.78 -11.19
CA LYS A 56 0.21 2.95 -12.09
C LYS A 56 -1.08 3.74 -12.23
N SER A 57 -2.21 3.18 -11.81
CA SER A 57 -3.52 3.85 -11.93
C SER A 57 -3.71 4.96 -10.91
N ILE A 58 -2.88 5.04 -9.89
CA ILE A 58 -2.94 6.11 -8.88
C ILE A 58 -1.70 6.99 -8.99
N LYS A 59 -1.88 8.26 -8.59
CA LYS A 59 -0.80 9.24 -8.57
C LYS A 59 -0.53 9.63 -7.12
N SER A 60 -0.12 8.66 -6.34
CA SER A 60 0.14 8.86 -4.91
C SER A 60 1.62 8.68 -4.63
N PHE A 61 2.07 9.31 -3.57
CA PHE A 61 3.46 9.30 -3.10
C PHE A 61 3.49 8.68 -1.72
N ALA A 62 4.25 7.61 -1.56
CA ALA A 62 4.31 6.86 -0.32
C ALA A 62 5.65 7.07 0.39
N TYR A 63 5.59 7.19 1.70
CA TYR A 63 6.76 7.42 2.55
C TYR A 63 6.67 6.55 3.79
N GLU A 64 7.82 6.10 4.26
CA GLU A 64 7.97 5.50 5.58
C GLU A 64 8.55 6.56 6.51
N VAL A 65 7.86 6.80 7.63
CA VAL A 65 8.24 7.82 8.60
C VAL A 65 8.51 7.18 9.94
N THR A 66 9.70 7.44 10.48
CA THR A 66 10.13 6.94 11.78
C THR A 66 10.31 8.11 12.74
N GLY A 67 9.80 7.98 13.94
CA GLY A 67 9.89 9.00 14.98
C GLY A 67 8.82 8.84 16.03
N ASP A 68 8.66 9.87 16.85
CA ASP A 68 7.63 9.89 17.90
C ASP A 68 6.23 9.89 17.29
N SER A 69 5.38 8.96 17.73
CA SER A 69 4.06 8.77 17.15
C SER A 69 3.14 9.99 17.32
N GLU A 70 3.26 10.70 18.45
CA GLU A 70 2.44 11.90 18.68
C GLU A 70 2.84 13.05 17.74
N ILE A 71 4.14 13.19 17.49
CA ILE A 71 4.66 14.18 16.53
C ILE A 71 4.18 13.85 15.12
N ILE A 72 4.27 12.58 14.73
CA ILE A 72 3.83 12.12 13.40
C ILE A 72 2.34 12.37 13.20
N LYS A 73 1.51 11.99 14.16
CA LYS A 73 0.06 12.20 14.10
C LYS A 73 -0.29 13.68 14.03
N ALA A 74 0.38 14.50 14.84
CA ALA A 74 0.15 15.96 14.83
C ALA A 74 0.55 16.59 13.50
N ALA A 75 1.67 16.17 12.94
CA ALA A 75 2.14 16.66 11.64
C ALA A 75 1.18 16.29 10.49
N ALA A 76 0.54 15.15 10.59
CA ALA A 76 -0.41 14.65 9.58
C ALA A 76 -1.78 15.31 9.70
N GLN A 77 -2.17 15.75 10.89
CA GLN A 77 -3.51 16.26 11.14
C GLN A 77 -3.80 17.52 10.29
N GLY A 78 -4.86 17.44 9.50
CA GLY A 78 -5.26 18.56 8.64
C GLY A 78 -4.33 18.82 7.46
N LEU A 79 -3.44 17.88 7.14
CA LEU A 79 -2.60 18.00 5.95
C LEU A 79 -3.45 17.73 4.71
N VAL A 80 -3.58 18.73 3.85
CA VAL A 80 -4.50 18.71 2.71
C VAL A 80 -4.21 17.57 1.74
N SER A 81 -2.93 17.27 1.51
CA SER A 81 -2.52 16.23 0.58
C SER A 81 -2.51 14.83 1.19
N LEU A 82 -2.83 14.68 2.48
CA LEU A 82 -2.81 13.38 3.14
C LEU A 82 -3.93 12.49 2.65
N GLU A 83 -3.58 11.32 2.11
CA GLU A 83 -4.53 10.29 1.71
C GLU A 83 -4.63 9.19 2.74
N ASP A 84 -3.51 8.83 3.36
CA ASP A 84 -3.47 7.74 4.33
C ASP A 84 -2.33 7.93 5.33
N LEU A 85 -2.59 7.54 6.56
CA LEU A 85 -1.60 7.46 7.63
C LEU A 85 -1.87 6.20 8.41
N ARG A 86 -0.96 5.22 8.36
CA ARG A 86 -1.15 3.99 9.11
C ARG A 86 0.14 3.49 9.77
N PRO A 87 0.04 2.95 10.97
CA PRO A 87 1.20 2.34 11.62
C PRO A 87 1.57 1.04 10.91
N LEU A 88 2.87 0.80 10.77
CA LEU A 88 3.39 -0.36 10.08
C LEU A 88 4.71 -0.77 10.72
N GLY A 89 4.64 -1.66 11.72
CA GLY A 89 5.81 -2.30 12.32
C GLY A 89 6.91 -1.33 12.76
N GLY A 90 6.66 -0.46 13.71
CA GLY A 90 7.66 0.45 14.27
C GLY A 90 7.89 1.75 13.50
N HIS A 91 7.18 1.93 12.40
CA HIS A 91 7.17 3.20 11.67
C HIS A 91 5.75 3.48 11.17
N TYR A 92 5.56 4.63 10.52
CA TYR A 92 4.29 4.99 9.91
C TYR A 92 4.44 5.02 8.39
N ARG A 93 3.41 4.58 7.71
CA ARG A 93 3.27 4.77 6.27
C ARG A 93 2.42 6.00 6.03
N VAL A 94 2.96 6.93 5.27
CA VAL A 94 2.28 8.19 4.89
C VAL A 94 2.10 8.17 3.39
N VAL A 95 0.87 8.34 2.93
CA VAL A 95 0.55 8.41 1.51
C VAL A 95 -0.04 9.78 1.21
N LEU A 96 0.54 10.46 0.23
CA LEU A 96 0.17 11.83 -0.14
C LEU A 96 -0.26 11.89 -1.61
N SER A 97 -1.23 12.74 -1.89
CA SER A 97 -1.67 13.04 -3.26
C SER A 97 -0.74 14.00 -4.00
N ASP A 98 0.11 14.72 -3.27
CA ASP A 98 1.04 15.71 -3.80
C ASP A 98 2.40 15.53 -3.15
N GLU A 99 3.43 15.36 -3.95
CA GLU A 99 4.79 15.14 -3.46
C GLU A 99 5.29 16.30 -2.59
N SER A 100 4.86 17.52 -2.88
CA SER A 100 5.26 18.69 -2.08
C SER A 100 4.74 18.63 -0.63
N GLY A 101 3.70 17.84 -0.38
CA GLY A 101 3.14 17.66 0.96
C GLY A 101 4.14 17.11 1.97
N ILE A 102 5.17 16.38 1.51
CA ILE A 102 6.16 15.82 2.43
C ILE A 102 7.02 16.90 3.09
N GLU A 103 7.30 17.99 2.40
CA GLU A 103 8.04 19.10 2.99
C GLU A 103 7.21 19.79 4.08
N THR A 104 5.91 19.98 3.84
CA THR A 104 5.00 20.50 4.85
C THR A 104 4.96 19.59 6.07
N PHE A 105 4.88 18.28 5.85
CA PHE A 105 4.89 17.30 6.93
C PHE A 105 6.17 17.38 7.76
N LYS A 106 7.33 17.40 7.11
CA LYS A 106 8.64 17.52 7.77
C LYS A 106 8.73 18.80 8.60
N ASN A 107 8.26 19.91 8.05
CA ASN A 107 8.27 21.20 8.74
C ASN A 107 7.38 21.17 9.99
N ARG A 108 6.19 20.60 9.89
CA ARG A 108 5.30 20.46 11.04
C ARG A 108 5.88 19.58 12.14
N ALA A 109 6.70 18.61 11.77
CA ALA A 109 7.41 17.75 12.71
C ALA A 109 8.73 18.36 13.21
N ASN A 110 9.03 19.61 12.86
CA ASN A 110 10.28 20.29 13.18
C ASN A 110 11.53 19.49 12.77
N ASN A 111 11.43 18.76 11.65
CA ASN A 111 12.48 17.88 11.14
C ASN A 111 12.98 16.84 12.16
N SER A 112 12.12 16.47 13.11
CA SER A 112 12.46 15.51 14.16
C SER A 112 12.16 14.05 13.77
N VAL A 113 11.67 13.83 12.54
CA VAL A 113 11.34 12.51 12.02
C VAL A 113 12.27 12.14 10.88
N GLN A 114 12.45 10.84 10.67
CA GLN A 114 13.16 10.31 9.51
C GLN A 114 12.15 9.90 8.46
N VAL A 115 12.34 10.35 7.22
CA VAL A 115 11.42 10.10 6.11
C VAL A 115 12.17 9.40 4.99
N ARG A 116 11.58 8.31 4.50
CA ARG A 116 12.12 7.56 3.36
C ARG A 116 11.02 7.35 2.33
N LYS A 117 11.24 7.80 1.10
CA LYS A 117 10.31 7.55 0.01
C LYS A 117 10.27 6.06 -0.32
N THR A 118 9.09 5.52 -0.56
CA THR A 118 8.89 4.12 -0.90
C THR A 118 7.89 3.99 -2.05
N ASN A 119 7.69 2.77 -2.53
CA ASN A 119 6.77 2.50 -3.63
C ASN A 119 5.34 2.37 -3.12
N VAL A 120 4.39 2.75 -3.97
CA VAL A 120 2.98 2.45 -3.72
C VAL A 120 2.73 0.95 -3.81
N THR A 121 1.73 0.46 -3.09
CA THR A 121 1.36 -0.95 -3.04
C THR A 121 -0.08 -1.14 -3.52
N ILE A 122 -0.48 -2.38 -3.71
CA ILE A 122 -1.89 -2.71 -4.03
C ILE A 122 -2.82 -2.23 -2.91
N GLU A 123 -2.38 -2.28 -1.66
CA GLU A 123 -3.19 -1.75 -0.55
C GLU A 123 -3.42 -0.25 -0.68
N ASP A 124 -2.41 0.51 -1.09
CA ASP A 124 -2.57 1.96 -1.36
C ASP A 124 -3.60 2.21 -2.45
N VAL A 125 -3.57 1.41 -3.52
CA VAL A 125 -4.55 1.49 -4.61
C VAL A 125 -5.97 1.23 -4.08
N PHE A 126 -6.13 0.18 -3.29
CA PHE A 126 -7.42 -0.18 -2.71
C PHE A 126 -7.96 0.96 -1.84
N ILE A 127 -7.14 1.48 -0.94
CA ILE A 127 -7.53 2.57 -0.03
C ILE A 127 -7.97 3.80 -0.83
N GLU A 128 -7.21 4.19 -1.85
CA GLU A 128 -7.58 5.34 -2.69
C GLU A 128 -8.93 5.13 -3.38
N LYS A 129 -9.20 3.93 -3.89
CA LYS A 129 -10.41 3.65 -4.65
C LYS A 129 -11.68 3.56 -3.78
N ILE A 130 -11.56 3.28 -2.49
CA ILE A 130 -12.72 3.19 -1.58
C ILE A 130 -12.98 4.47 -0.79
N THR A 131 -12.12 5.47 -0.86
CA THR A 131 -12.28 6.75 -0.13
C THR A 131 -12.83 7.90 -0.99
#